data_3c9f55d0e27dcfddf2f58b37126115e9
#
_entry.id   3c9f55d0e27dcfddf2f58b37126115e9
#
_cell.length_a   1.000
_cell.length_b   1.000
_cell.length_c   1.000
_cell.angle_alpha   90.00
_cell.angle_beta   90.00
_cell.angle_gamma   90.00
#
_symmetry.space_group_name_H-M   'P 1'
#
loop_
_entity.id
_entity.type
_entity.pdbx_description
1 polymer ?
#
loop_
_entity_poly.entity_id
_entity_poly.type
_entity_poly.pdbx_seq_one_letter_code
_entity_poly.pdbx_strand_id
1 'polypeptide(L)'
;MSRRAFAGGALVGAAGLAPSLAATAKMKAIDCHAHLSHHSRKDWEAADRNLIDMADRLQIDALCCSILSPRRPATADDFRQCNDWMAEAMRRYPGRILGYCFVNPGYIKETRAEVSRCIEKLGFMGVKLYNDYLATEPVLWPLVEQTIELRIPILHHAAHAYWLSPPQPRVSDGGTFAELARRYPEAMIICAHIAGGGDWEWTVKSLKNAPSVYLDTSGSVPDEGMVEMAVRTLGADRVLFACDNSLTASVGRIRSAVLSDADRVKVMAGNIQRIMARRRG
;
A
#
# COMPACT_ATOMS: atom_id res chain seq x y z
N MET A 1 -7.54 10.47 -63.11
CA MET A 1 -6.59 10.85 -62.06
C MET A 1 -7.39 11.25 -60.82
N SER A 2 -7.51 10.35 -59.85
CA SER A 2 -8.28 10.56 -58.60
C SER A 2 -7.30 10.51 -57.43
N ARG A 3 -7.18 11.62 -56.69
CA ARG A 3 -6.35 11.69 -55.46
C ARG A 3 -7.20 11.19 -54.30
N ARG A 4 -6.82 10.06 -53.71
CA ARG A 4 -7.35 9.61 -52.41
C ARG A 4 -6.62 10.37 -51.30
N ALA A 5 -7.39 11.11 -50.49
CA ALA A 5 -6.94 11.71 -49.27
C ALA A 5 -6.87 10.64 -48.17
N PHE A 6 -5.70 10.49 -47.56
CA PHE A 6 -5.51 9.71 -46.32
C PHE A 6 -5.95 10.60 -45.14
N ALA A 7 -7.02 10.22 -44.49
CA ALA A 7 -7.40 10.79 -43.19
C ALA A 7 -6.57 10.08 -42.12
N GLY A 8 -5.59 10.79 -41.58
CA GLY A 8 -4.84 10.36 -40.39
C GLY A 8 -5.71 10.53 -39.13
N GLY A 9 -6.22 9.43 -38.59
CA GLY A 9 -6.87 9.44 -37.30
C GLY A 9 -5.82 9.56 -36.20
N ALA A 10 -5.79 10.69 -35.50
CA ALA A 10 -5.01 10.85 -34.28
C ALA A 10 -5.64 9.99 -33.18
N LEU A 11 -4.95 8.92 -32.78
CA LEU A 11 -5.23 8.20 -31.56
C LEU A 11 -4.89 9.10 -30.37
N VAL A 12 -5.90 9.76 -29.81
CA VAL A 12 -5.79 10.40 -28.50
C VAL A 12 -5.71 9.29 -27.46
N GLY A 13 -4.51 8.96 -27.06
CA GLY A 13 -4.27 8.08 -25.92
C GLY A 13 -4.80 8.76 -24.66
N ALA A 14 -5.94 8.31 -24.16
CA ALA A 14 -6.39 8.67 -22.81
C ALA A 14 -5.42 8.05 -21.82
N ALA A 15 -4.39 8.78 -21.43
CA ALA A 15 -3.59 8.48 -20.26
C ALA A 15 -4.53 8.54 -19.05
N GLY A 16 -4.83 7.40 -18.45
CA GLY A 16 -5.55 7.32 -17.17
C GLY A 16 -4.70 8.00 -16.11
N LEU A 17 -4.94 9.29 -15.89
CA LEU A 17 -4.24 10.07 -14.88
C LEU A 17 -4.64 9.55 -13.50
N ALA A 18 -3.66 9.25 -12.66
CA ALA A 18 -3.88 9.12 -11.23
C ALA A 18 -4.66 10.35 -10.73
N PRO A 19 -5.53 10.21 -9.70
CA PRO A 19 -6.27 11.36 -9.18
C PRO A 19 -5.29 12.46 -8.81
N SER A 20 -5.63 13.71 -9.17
CA SER A 20 -4.80 14.86 -8.84
C SER A 20 -4.63 14.98 -7.32
N LEU A 21 -3.50 15.48 -6.85
CA LEU A 21 -3.26 15.78 -5.43
C LEU A 21 -4.40 16.59 -4.80
N ALA A 22 -5.04 17.48 -5.59
CA ALA A 22 -6.20 18.26 -5.17
C ALA A 22 -7.46 17.40 -4.96
N ALA A 23 -7.63 16.30 -5.69
CA ALA A 23 -8.75 15.38 -5.51
C ALA A 23 -8.57 14.56 -4.22
N THR A 24 -7.36 14.05 -3.95
CA THR A 24 -7.08 13.29 -2.72
C THR A 24 -7.14 14.16 -1.46
N ALA A 25 -6.77 15.43 -1.55
CA ALA A 25 -6.82 16.37 -0.41
C ALA A 25 -8.22 16.61 0.16
N LYS A 26 -9.28 16.30 -0.58
CA LYS A 26 -10.68 16.42 -0.13
C LYS A 26 -11.21 15.13 0.55
N MET A 27 -10.49 14.03 0.46
CA MET A 27 -10.91 12.75 1.01
C MET A 27 -10.77 12.74 2.52
N LYS A 28 -11.74 12.16 3.24
CA LYS A 28 -11.80 12.08 4.71
C LYS A 28 -11.33 10.73 5.24
N ALA A 29 -11.46 9.67 4.44
CA ALA A 29 -11.02 8.34 4.78
C ALA A 29 -10.36 7.68 3.57
N ILE A 30 -9.11 7.28 3.73
CA ILE A 30 -8.35 6.55 2.71
C ILE A 30 -7.76 5.31 3.37
N ASP A 31 -8.22 4.15 2.92
CA ASP A 31 -7.62 2.87 3.31
C ASP A 31 -6.26 2.74 2.63
N CYS A 32 -5.18 2.74 3.40
CA CYS A 32 -3.82 2.68 2.84
C CYS A 32 -3.35 1.25 2.50
N HIS A 33 -4.17 0.21 2.78
CA HIS A 33 -3.81 -1.17 2.53
C HIS A 33 -5.04 -2.02 2.19
N ALA A 34 -5.21 -2.31 0.91
CA ALA A 34 -6.23 -3.21 0.41
C ALA A 34 -5.70 -4.06 -0.75
N HIS A 35 -6.45 -5.08 -1.13
CA HIS A 35 -6.14 -5.97 -2.22
C HIS A 35 -7.35 -6.13 -3.15
N LEU A 36 -7.12 -6.02 -4.46
CA LEU A 36 -8.10 -6.37 -5.47
C LEU A 36 -7.87 -7.79 -5.97
N SER A 37 -8.95 -8.39 -6.42
CA SER A 37 -8.92 -9.72 -7.05
C SER A 37 -8.81 -9.66 -8.58
N HIS A 38 -8.87 -8.49 -9.17
CA HIS A 38 -8.95 -8.18 -10.60
C HIS A 38 -8.15 -9.16 -11.47
N HIS A 39 -8.85 -9.94 -12.27
CA HIS A 39 -8.33 -11.05 -13.08
C HIS A 39 -7.53 -12.15 -12.36
N SER A 40 -7.16 -11.97 -11.09
CA SER A 40 -6.39 -12.97 -10.34
C SER A 40 -7.21 -14.18 -9.87
N ARG A 41 -8.55 -14.10 -9.97
CA ARG A 41 -9.50 -15.18 -9.64
C ARG A 41 -10.73 -15.12 -10.56
N LYS A 42 -11.47 -16.24 -10.66
CA LYS A 42 -12.61 -16.36 -11.59
C LYS A 42 -13.76 -15.39 -11.30
N ASP A 43 -14.05 -15.11 -10.04
CA ASP A 43 -15.14 -14.26 -9.56
C ASP A 43 -14.67 -12.83 -9.20
N TRP A 44 -13.57 -12.39 -9.78
CA TRP A 44 -12.93 -11.11 -9.43
C TRP A 44 -13.87 -9.89 -9.58
N GLU A 45 -14.73 -9.86 -10.60
CA GLU A 45 -15.65 -8.72 -10.80
C GLU A 45 -16.64 -8.57 -9.64
N ALA A 46 -17.18 -9.68 -9.15
CA ALA A 46 -18.06 -9.65 -8.00
C ALA A 46 -17.31 -9.29 -6.72
N ALA A 47 -16.09 -9.83 -6.55
CA ALA A 47 -15.25 -9.55 -5.39
C ALA A 47 -14.83 -8.08 -5.33
N ASP A 48 -14.35 -7.51 -6.43
CA ASP A 48 -13.92 -6.11 -6.49
C ASP A 48 -15.11 -5.15 -6.31
N ARG A 49 -16.25 -5.44 -6.92
CA ARG A 49 -17.49 -4.67 -6.72
C ARG A 49 -17.92 -4.69 -5.27
N ASN A 50 -17.95 -5.85 -4.63
CA ASN A 50 -18.32 -5.98 -3.22
C ASN A 50 -17.37 -5.19 -2.30
N LEU A 51 -16.08 -5.18 -2.59
CA LEU A 51 -15.10 -4.38 -1.84
C LEU A 51 -15.41 -2.88 -1.94
N ILE A 52 -15.70 -2.39 -3.15
CA ILE A 52 -16.04 -0.98 -3.39
C ILE A 52 -17.38 -0.61 -2.75
N ASP A 53 -18.42 -1.43 -2.93
CA ASP A 53 -19.73 -1.21 -2.32
C ASP A 53 -19.64 -1.17 -0.79
N MET A 54 -18.81 -2.02 -0.20
CA MET A 54 -18.57 -2.01 1.24
C MET A 54 -17.82 -0.75 1.67
N ALA A 55 -16.82 -0.31 0.91
CA ALA A 55 -16.09 0.93 1.15
C ALA A 55 -17.04 2.14 1.12
N ASP A 56 -17.98 2.18 0.16
CA ASP A 56 -19.00 3.23 0.07
C ASP A 56 -19.91 3.27 1.29
N ARG A 57 -20.43 2.12 1.72
CA ARG A 57 -21.25 2.00 2.93
C ARG A 57 -20.52 2.46 4.20
N LEU A 58 -19.22 2.24 4.25
CA LEU A 58 -18.37 2.62 5.38
C LEU A 58 -17.77 4.02 5.26
N GLN A 59 -18.11 4.74 4.18
CA GLN A 59 -17.62 6.10 3.90
C GLN A 59 -16.09 6.16 3.74
N ILE A 60 -15.51 5.15 3.10
CA ILE A 60 -14.10 5.15 2.70
C ILE A 60 -14.02 5.73 1.28
N ASP A 61 -13.35 6.86 1.14
CA ASP A 61 -13.30 7.61 -0.12
C ASP A 61 -12.41 6.95 -1.17
N ALA A 62 -11.30 6.33 -0.75
CA ALA A 62 -10.39 5.63 -1.65
C ALA A 62 -9.70 4.45 -0.95
N LEU A 63 -9.28 3.49 -1.77
CA LEU A 63 -8.55 2.28 -1.37
C LEU A 63 -7.18 2.27 -2.07
N CYS A 64 -6.11 2.20 -1.31
CA CYS A 64 -4.76 1.98 -1.84
C CYS A 64 -4.56 0.46 -2.00
N CYS A 65 -4.61 0.00 -3.24
CA CYS A 65 -4.70 -1.42 -3.55
C CYS A 65 -3.44 -1.97 -4.20
N SER A 66 -3.21 -3.26 -4.01
CA SER A 66 -2.32 -4.08 -4.82
C SER A 66 -3.02 -5.36 -5.27
N ILE A 67 -2.56 -5.94 -6.38
CA ILE A 67 -2.89 -7.28 -6.81
C ILE A 67 -1.64 -8.12 -6.63
N LEU A 68 -1.75 -9.20 -5.86
CA LEU A 68 -0.63 -10.08 -5.56
C LEU A 68 -0.69 -11.35 -6.42
N SER A 69 0.47 -11.81 -6.88
CA SER A 69 0.55 -13.09 -7.57
C SER A 69 0.18 -14.25 -6.63
N PRO A 70 -0.60 -15.23 -7.10
CA PRO A 70 -0.79 -16.48 -6.35
C PRO A 70 0.48 -17.32 -6.26
N ARG A 71 1.41 -17.13 -7.19
CA ARG A 71 2.74 -17.78 -7.18
C ARG A 71 3.66 -17.05 -6.22
N ARG A 72 4.34 -17.79 -5.37
CA ARG A 72 5.30 -17.27 -4.40
C ARG A 72 6.60 -18.08 -4.42
N PRO A 73 7.75 -17.43 -4.58
CA PRO A 73 7.94 -16.04 -4.97
C PRO A 73 7.46 -15.78 -6.41
N ALA A 74 6.99 -14.55 -6.68
CA ALA A 74 6.55 -14.15 -8.01
C ALA A 74 7.73 -14.02 -8.97
N THR A 75 7.55 -14.43 -10.24
CA THR A 75 8.49 -14.13 -11.32
C THR A 75 8.32 -12.70 -11.84
N ALA A 76 9.23 -12.24 -12.70
CA ALA A 76 9.12 -10.92 -13.32
C ALA A 76 7.84 -10.78 -14.16
N ASP A 77 7.46 -11.81 -14.89
CA ASP A 77 6.22 -11.82 -15.67
C ASP A 77 4.98 -11.82 -14.77
N ASP A 78 5.02 -12.55 -13.65
CA ASP A 78 3.90 -12.60 -12.70
C ASP A 78 3.63 -11.22 -12.10
N PHE A 79 4.65 -10.52 -11.58
CA PHE A 79 4.41 -9.22 -10.98
C PHE A 79 4.08 -8.14 -12.02
N ARG A 80 4.63 -8.21 -13.23
CA ARG A 80 4.26 -7.33 -14.32
C ARG A 80 2.78 -7.48 -14.69
N GLN A 81 2.31 -8.73 -14.82
CA GLN A 81 0.91 -9.02 -15.09
C GLN A 81 -0.02 -8.49 -13.99
N CYS A 82 0.34 -8.67 -12.70
CA CYS A 82 -0.42 -8.12 -11.59
C CYS A 82 -0.53 -6.58 -11.65
N ASN A 83 0.55 -5.92 -12.02
CA ASN A 83 0.58 -4.46 -12.18
C ASN A 83 -0.21 -3.97 -13.40
N ASP A 84 -0.25 -4.74 -14.50
CA ASP A 84 -1.10 -4.43 -15.65
C ASP A 84 -2.59 -4.52 -15.28
N TRP A 85 -3.00 -5.55 -14.53
CA TRP A 85 -4.35 -5.67 -13.97
C TRP A 85 -4.66 -4.54 -12.98
N MET A 86 -3.69 -4.15 -12.15
CA MET A 86 -3.87 -3.02 -11.23
C MET A 86 -4.09 -1.71 -11.98
N ALA A 87 -3.33 -1.46 -13.05
CA ALA A 87 -3.53 -0.28 -13.90
C ALA A 87 -4.91 -0.29 -14.59
N GLU A 88 -5.41 -1.47 -14.99
CA GLU A 88 -6.76 -1.61 -15.53
C GLU A 88 -7.81 -1.26 -14.46
N ALA A 89 -7.66 -1.80 -13.25
CA ALA A 89 -8.56 -1.50 -12.14
C ALA A 89 -8.59 0.00 -11.78
N MET A 90 -7.43 0.68 -11.79
CA MET A 90 -7.36 2.13 -11.57
C MET A 90 -8.14 2.92 -12.64
N ARG A 91 -8.11 2.47 -13.90
CA ARG A 91 -8.90 3.09 -14.98
C ARG A 91 -10.40 2.79 -14.84
N ARG A 92 -10.76 1.59 -14.36
CA ARG A 92 -12.15 1.17 -14.13
C ARG A 92 -12.80 1.92 -12.96
N TYR A 93 -12.02 2.26 -11.95
CA TYR A 93 -12.48 2.92 -10.73
C TYR A 93 -11.68 4.21 -10.44
N PRO A 94 -11.78 5.22 -11.31
CA PRO A 94 -10.94 6.41 -11.24
C PRO A 94 -11.19 7.19 -9.94
N GLY A 95 -10.11 7.50 -9.23
CA GLY A 95 -10.16 8.19 -7.94
C GLY A 95 -10.58 7.33 -6.75
N ARG A 96 -11.12 6.11 -6.98
CA ARG A 96 -11.47 5.17 -5.92
C ARG A 96 -10.34 4.19 -5.62
N ILE A 97 -9.61 3.79 -6.64
CA ILE A 97 -8.49 2.85 -6.52
C ILE A 97 -7.18 3.59 -6.81
N LEU A 98 -6.26 3.51 -5.83
CA LEU A 98 -4.89 4.03 -5.91
C LEU A 98 -3.93 2.83 -5.88
N GLY A 99 -3.14 2.63 -6.94
CA GLY A 99 -2.35 1.41 -7.09
C GLY A 99 -1.00 1.44 -6.38
N TYR A 100 -0.65 0.34 -5.72
CA TYR A 100 0.73 -0.02 -5.39
C TYR A 100 1.30 -0.95 -6.44
N CYS A 101 2.56 -0.74 -6.80
CA CYS A 101 3.34 -1.61 -7.67
C CYS A 101 3.81 -2.84 -6.86
N PHE A 102 3.30 -4.01 -7.16
CA PHE A 102 3.78 -5.26 -6.58
C PHE A 102 5.01 -5.74 -7.34
N VAL A 103 6.09 -6.07 -6.65
CA VAL A 103 7.34 -6.55 -7.23
C VAL A 103 8.02 -7.60 -6.36
N ASN A 104 8.97 -8.32 -6.97
CA ASN A 104 9.88 -9.23 -6.29
C ASN A 104 11.33 -8.72 -6.41
N PRO A 105 11.94 -8.21 -5.32
CA PRO A 105 13.29 -7.65 -5.32
C PRO A 105 14.39 -8.59 -5.82
N GLY A 106 14.17 -9.89 -5.81
CA GLY A 106 15.10 -10.88 -6.35
C GLY A 106 15.39 -10.73 -7.85
N TYR A 107 14.49 -10.06 -8.58
CA TYR A 107 14.66 -9.69 -10.00
C TYR A 107 15.05 -8.21 -10.09
N ILE A 108 16.24 -7.85 -9.61
CA ILE A 108 16.67 -6.44 -9.39
C ILE A 108 16.43 -5.56 -10.62
N LYS A 109 16.87 -6.01 -11.81
CA LYS A 109 16.75 -5.24 -13.07
C LYS A 109 15.29 -5.02 -13.47
N GLU A 110 14.50 -6.10 -13.48
CA GLU A 110 13.10 -6.10 -13.87
C GLU A 110 12.25 -5.32 -12.85
N THR A 111 12.53 -5.48 -11.56
CA THR A 111 11.89 -4.73 -10.48
C THR A 111 12.09 -3.23 -10.64
N ARG A 112 13.32 -2.77 -10.86
CA ARG A 112 13.59 -1.33 -11.04
C ARG A 112 12.90 -0.77 -12.28
N ALA A 113 12.93 -1.49 -13.39
CA ALA A 113 12.25 -1.08 -14.62
C ALA A 113 10.72 -1.01 -14.43
N GLU A 114 10.15 -1.99 -13.73
CA GLU A 114 8.72 -2.06 -13.48
C GLU A 114 8.26 -0.96 -12.51
N VAL A 115 9.01 -0.68 -11.46
CA VAL A 115 8.71 0.43 -10.54
C VAL A 115 8.71 1.75 -11.30
N SER A 116 9.73 2.03 -12.12
CA SER A 116 9.74 3.25 -12.96
C SER A 116 8.51 3.30 -13.88
N ARG A 117 8.16 2.19 -14.53
CA ARG A 117 6.97 2.11 -15.39
C ARG A 117 5.68 2.42 -14.62
N CYS A 118 5.48 1.77 -13.48
CA CYS A 118 4.27 1.93 -12.66
C CYS A 118 4.14 3.34 -12.11
N ILE A 119 5.23 3.90 -11.60
CA ILE A 119 5.20 5.23 -10.97
C ILE A 119 5.10 6.33 -12.03
N GLU A 120 6.00 6.36 -13.02
CA GLU A 120 6.12 7.48 -13.95
C GLU A 120 5.08 7.45 -15.06
N LYS A 121 4.67 6.25 -15.54
CA LYS A 121 3.76 6.12 -16.68
C LYS A 121 2.33 5.74 -16.32
N LEU A 122 2.15 4.94 -15.26
CA LEU A 122 0.84 4.42 -14.87
C LEU A 122 0.23 5.12 -13.66
N GLY A 123 0.99 5.98 -12.98
CA GLY A 123 0.47 6.82 -11.90
C GLY A 123 0.31 6.11 -10.55
N PHE A 124 0.98 4.98 -10.33
CA PHE A 124 0.95 4.26 -9.05
C PHE A 124 1.54 5.11 -7.93
N MET A 125 1.08 4.88 -6.70
CA MET A 125 1.44 5.71 -5.56
C MET A 125 2.67 5.24 -4.78
N GLY A 126 3.06 3.98 -4.91
CA GLY A 126 4.13 3.37 -4.15
C GLY A 126 4.36 1.92 -4.52
N VAL A 127 5.11 1.21 -3.70
CA VAL A 127 5.49 -0.20 -3.90
C VAL A 127 4.85 -1.07 -2.83
N LYS A 128 4.35 -2.26 -3.20
CA LYS A 128 3.95 -3.34 -2.29
C LYS A 128 5.00 -4.44 -2.30
N LEU A 129 5.47 -4.80 -1.11
CA LEU A 129 6.28 -5.99 -0.89
C LEU A 129 5.52 -7.00 -0.02
N TYR A 130 5.82 -8.26 -0.26
CA TYR A 130 5.31 -9.36 0.54
C TYR A 130 6.47 -10.02 1.35
N ASN A 131 6.29 -11.25 1.79
CA ASN A 131 7.22 -11.97 2.67
C ASN A 131 8.22 -12.86 1.90
N ASP A 132 8.63 -12.46 0.71
CA ASP A 132 9.66 -13.18 -0.06
C ASP A 132 11.07 -12.97 0.55
N TYR A 133 11.29 -11.79 1.14
CA TYR A 133 12.55 -11.38 1.78
C TYR A 133 12.27 -10.60 3.06
N LEU A 134 13.19 -10.71 4.03
CA LEU A 134 13.16 -9.84 5.22
C LEU A 134 13.54 -8.40 4.83
N ALA A 135 12.97 -7.42 5.52
CA ALA A 135 13.24 -6.01 5.28
C ALA A 135 14.74 -5.63 5.42
N THR A 136 15.50 -6.43 6.16
CA THR A 136 16.94 -6.25 6.39
C THR A 136 17.83 -6.88 5.33
N GLU A 137 17.28 -7.67 4.39
CA GLU A 137 18.10 -8.36 3.39
C GLU A 137 18.63 -7.41 2.31
N PRO A 138 19.92 -7.53 1.94
CA PRO A 138 20.55 -6.65 0.95
C PRO A 138 19.89 -6.61 -0.42
N VAL A 139 19.16 -7.66 -0.78
CA VAL A 139 18.42 -7.74 -2.05
C VAL A 139 17.37 -6.63 -2.20
N LEU A 140 16.89 -6.06 -1.07
CA LEU A 140 15.94 -4.95 -1.08
C LEU A 140 16.60 -3.59 -1.33
N TRP A 141 17.89 -3.43 -1.06
CA TRP A 141 18.54 -2.12 -1.04
C TRP A 141 18.40 -1.34 -2.36
N PRO A 142 18.64 -1.93 -3.55
CA PRO A 142 18.46 -1.20 -4.80
C PRO A 142 17.03 -0.69 -5.04
N LEU A 143 16.02 -1.40 -4.51
CA LEU A 143 14.64 -0.98 -4.56
C LEU A 143 14.37 0.15 -3.55
N VAL A 144 14.88 0.04 -2.32
CA VAL A 144 14.72 1.08 -1.29
C VAL A 144 15.32 2.40 -1.78
N GLU A 145 16.53 2.36 -2.34
CA GLU A 145 17.20 3.53 -2.92
C GLU A 145 16.37 4.17 -4.04
N GLN A 146 15.81 3.37 -4.94
CA GLN A 146 14.92 3.86 -5.99
C GLN A 146 13.64 4.50 -5.42
N THR A 147 13.05 3.94 -4.36
CA THR A 147 11.85 4.54 -3.74
C THR A 147 12.15 5.86 -3.04
N ILE A 148 13.36 6.04 -2.50
CA ILE A 148 13.84 7.32 -1.96
C ILE A 148 13.97 8.36 -3.09
N GLU A 149 14.61 8.01 -4.21
CA GLU A 149 14.75 8.88 -5.39
C GLU A 149 13.40 9.35 -5.93
N LEU A 150 12.44 8.43 -6.04
CA LEU A 150 11.09 8.70 -6.53
C LEU A 150 10.18 9.34 -5.45
N ARG A 151 10.61 9.38 -4.20
CA ARG A 151 9.84 9.87 -3.03
C ARG A 151 8.49 9.17 -2.88
N ILE A 152 8.49 7.85 -2.98
CA ILE A 152 7.29 6.99 -2.86
C ILE A 152 7.40 6.05 -1.68
N PRO A 153 6.27 5.61 -1.07
CA PRO A 153 6.28 4.69 0.04
C PRO A 153 6.49 3.23 -0.41
N ILE A 154 7.00 2.43 0.52
CA ILE A 154 6.98 0.97 0.46
C ILE A 154 5.98 0.48 1.50
N LEU A 155 4.87 -0.14 1.07
CA LEU A 155 4.00 -0.93 1.94
C LEU A 155 4.54 -2.37 1.98
N HIS A 156 5.09 -2.78 3.12
CA HIS A 156 5.68 -4.10 3.29
C HIS A 156 4.85 -4.95 4.24
N HIS A 157 4.50 -6.17 3.81
CA HIS A 157 3.82 -7.15 4.67
C HIS A 157 4.65 -7.43 5.91
N ALA A 158 3.98 -7.50 7.07
CA ALA A 158 4.62 -7.71 8.36
C ALA A 158 3.75 -8.52 9.31
N ALA A 159 4.39 -9.20 10.25
CA ALA A 159 3.74 -9.78 11.42
C ALA A 159 4.79 -10.04 12.50
N HIS A 160 4.38 -9.91 13.76
CA HIS A 160 5.13 -10.46 14.89
C HIS A 160 4.22 -11.43 15.61
N ALA A 161 4.50 -12.72 15.48
CA ALA A 161 3.63 -13.79 15.96
C ALA A 161 4.23 -14.50 17.15
N TYR A 162 3.36 -14.90 18.10
CA TYR A 162 3.75 -15.80 19.19
C TYR A 162 4.10 -17.20 18.70
N TRP A 163 3.73 -17.52 17.45
CA TRP A 163 4.03 -18.79 16.78
C TRP A 163 4.48 -18.54 15.36
N LEU A 164 5.42 -19.34 14.87
CA LEU A 164 5.81 -19.30 13.47
C LEU A 164 4.70 -19.96 12.63
N SER A 165 4.19 -19.23 11.67
CA SER A 165 3.30 -19.80 10.65
C SER A 165 4.16 -20.49 9.59
N PRO A 166 4.02 -21.81 9.37
CA PRO A 166 4.80 -22.52 8.36
C PRO A 166 4.75 -21.92 6.96
N PRO A 167 3.63 -21.31 6.50
CA PRO A 167 3.58 -20.67 5.18
C PRO A 167 4.34 -19.36 5.07
N GLN A 168 4.83 -18.79 6.18
CA GLN A 168 5.46 -17.46 6.20
C GLN A 168 6.75 -17.45 7.04
N PRO A 169 7.77 -18.22 6.66
CA PRO A 169 8.99 -18.37 7.47
C PRO A 169 9.89 -17.11 7.48
N ARG A 170 9.64 -16.15 6.58
CA ARG A 170 10.47 -14.95 6.40
C ARG A 170 9.61 -13.68 6.50
N VAL A 171 8.89 -13.54 7.60
CA VAL A 171 8.04 -12.38 7.85
C VAL A 171 8.85 -11.29 8.53
N SER A 172 8.83 -10.09 7.93
CA SER A 172 9.37 -8.89 8.56
C SER A 172 8.47 -8.43 9.71
N ASP A 173 9.08 -7.76 10.67
CA ASP A 173 8.41 -7.20 11.84
C ASP A 173 8.88 -5.78 12.15
N GLY A 174 8.35 -5.18 13.21
CA GLY A 174 8.73 -3.83 13.60
C GLY A 174 10.24 -3.67 13.87
N GLY A 175 10.92 -4.70 14.37
CA GLY A 175 12.38 -4.68 14.61
C GLY A 175 13.18 -4.63 13.31
N THR A 176 12.82 -5.45 12.33
CA THR A 176 13.47 -5.45 11.02
C THR A 176 13.24 -4.14 10.27
N PHE A 177 12.06 -3.51 10.40
CA PHE A 177 11.81 -2.19 9.83
C PHE A 177 12.56 -1.06 10.56
N ALA A 178 12.70 -1.14 11.87
CA ALA A 178 13.52 -0.18 12.62
C ALA A 178 14.99 -0.27 12.20
N GLU A 179 15.51 -1.44 11.90
CA GLU A 179 16.85 -1.65 11.35
C GLU A 179 16.98 -1.08 9.93
N LEU A 180 16.03 -1.35 9.04
CA LEU A 180 16.00 -0.79 7.70
C LEU A 180 15.95 0.75 7.74
N ALA A 181 15.11 1.33 8.60
CA ALA A 181 14.99 2.78 8.78
C ALA A 181 16.27 3.43 9.31
N ARG A 182 17.05 2.72 10.14
CA ARG A 182 18.35 3.22 10.60
C ARG A 182 19.37 3.30 9.47
N ARG A 183 19.28 2.36 8.51
CA ARG A 183 20.14 2.35 7.32
C ARG A 183 19.68 3.37 6.27
N TYR A 184 18.38 3.53 6.09
CA TYR A 184 17.76 4.40 5.09
C TYR A 184 16.73 5.33 5.76
N PRO A 185 17.18 6.36 6.52
CA PRO A 185 16.28 7.24 7.27
C PRO A 185 15.35 8.08 6.38
N GLU A 186 15.66 8.23 5.09
CA GLU A 186 14.84 8.95 4.11
C GLU A 186 13.72 8.08 3.52
N ALA A 187 13.79 6.75 3.64
CA ALA A 187 12.80 5.84 3.09
C ALA A 187 11.46 5.97 3.82
N MET A 188 10.37 6.05 3.07
CA MET A 188 9.02 6.01 3.63
C MET A 188 8.53 4.56 3.69
N ILE A 189 8.64 3.94 4.87
CA ILE A 189 8.29 2.54 5.06
C ILE A 189 6.95 2.47 5.79
N ILE A 190 5.98 1.73 5.24
CA ILE A 190 4.72 1.40 5.89
C ILE A 190 4.82 -0.05 6.36
N CYS A 191 4.98 -0.22 7.68
CA CYS A 191 4.87 -1.51 8.35
C CYS A 191 3.40 -1.93 8.34
N ALA A 192 3.07 -2.97 7.60
CA ALA A 192 1.71 -3.48 7.54
C ALA A 192 1.33 -4.21 8.84
N HIS A 193 0.04 -4.14 9.15
CA HIS A 193 -0.60 -4.98 10.16
C HIS A 193 -0.14 -4.75 11.62
N ILE A 194 -0.58 -3.66 12.25
CA ILE A 194 -0.44 -3.52 13.71
C ILE A 194 -0.95 -4.77 14.44
N ALA A 195 -2.03 -5.36 13.94
CA ALA A 195 -2.66 -6.54 14.50
C ALA A 195 -2.27 -7.84 13.78
N GLY A 196 -1.15 -7.87 13.06
CA GLY A 196 -0.64 -9.06 12.40
C GLY A 196 0.19 -9.93 13.34
N GLY A 197 -0.20 -11.22 13.48
CA GLY A 197 0.55 -12.22 14.24
C GLY A 197 0.35 -12.22 15.75
N GLY A 198 -0.39 -11.27 16.33
CA GLY A 198 -0.82 -11.26 17.73
C GLY A 198 -0.01 -10.35 18.66
N ASP A 199 1.31 -10.21 18.49
CA ASP A 199 2.12 -9.33 19.35
C ASP A 199 2.22 -7.90 18.79
N TRP A 200 1.10 -7.23 18.79
CA TRP A 200 1.00 -5.85 18.34
C TRP A 200 1.71 -4.86 19.27
N GLU A 201 1.74 -5.12 20.57
CA GLU A 201 2.44 -4.26 21.52
C GLU A 201 3.94 -4.21 21.23
N TRP A 202 4.54 -5.36 20.96
CA TRP A 202 5.94 -5.42 20.58
C TRP A 202 6.19 -4.66 19.28
N THR A 203 5.33 -4.82 18.28
CA THR A 203 5.41 -4.08 17.02
C THR A 203 5.42 -2.57 17.25
N VAL A 204 4.50 -2.05 18.05
CA VAL A 204 4.44 -0.61 18.38
C VAL A 204 5.70 -0.16 19.11
N LYS A 205 6.15 -0.92 20.13
CA LYS A 205 7.33 -0.58 20.93
C LYS A 205 8.62 -0.56 20.10
N SER A 206 8.78 -1.52 19.19
CA SER A 206 9.97 -1.65 18.33
C SER A 206 10.14 -0.49 17.36
N LEU A 207 9.04 0.13 16.92
CA LEU A 207 9.04 1.25 15.99
C LEU A 207 9.24 2.62 16.64
N LYS A 208 9.31 2.71 17.97
CA LYS A 208 9.39 3.99 18.71
C LYS A 208 10.48 4.92 18.18
N ASN A 209 11.67 4.39 17.93
CA ASN A 209 12.84 5.15 17.51
C ASN A 209 13.12 5.08 15.99
N ALA A 210 12.12 4.74 15.18
CA ALA A 210 12.21 4.65 13.72
C ALA A 210 11.26 5.67 13.05
N PRO A 211 11.58 6.98 13.03
CA PRO A 211 10.65 8.05 12.65
C PRO A 211 10.18 7.99 11.19
N SER A 212 10.92 7.33 10.31
CA SER A 212 10.53 7.15 8.89
C SER A 212 9.64 5.94 8.65
N VAL A 213 9.34 5.13 9.69
CA VAL A 213 8.39 4.01 9.59
C VAL A 213 7.01 4.45 10.05
N TYR A 214 6.04 4.26 9.19
CA TYR A 214 4.62 4.40 9.47
C TYR A 214 4.05 3.03 9.84
N LEU A 215 2.99 3.00 10.64
CA LEU A 215 2.31 1.77 11.05
C LEU A 215 0.87 1.80 10.55
N ASP A 216 0.47 0.79 9.79
CA ASP A 216 -0.92 0.65 9.36
C ASP A 216 -1.77 -0.09 10.42
N THR A 217 -3.06 0.23 10.46
CA THR A 217 -3.98 -0.27 11.48
C THR A 217 -4.72 -1.56 11.09
N SER A 218 -4.30 -2.23 10.01
CA SER A 218 -4.92 -3.48 9.56
C SER A 218 -4.57 -4.69 10.45
N GLY A 219 -5.11 -5.84 10.10
CA GLY A 219 -4.89 -7.10 10.79
C GLY A 219 -6.12 -7.60 11.54
N SER A 220 -6.09 -8.87 11.95
CA SER A 220 -7.25 -9.62 12.42
C SER A 220 -7.40 -9.73 13.94
N VAL A 221 -6.42 -9.28 14.73
CA VAL A 221 -6.52 -9.28 16.20
C VAL A 221 -7.49 -8.18 16.66
N PRO A 222 -8.49 -8.50 17.51
CA PRO A 222 -9.54 -7.56 17.89
C PRO A 222 -9.28 -6.78 19.19
N ASP A 223 -8.06 -6.78 19.71
CA ASP A 223 -7.72 -6.19 21.00
C ASP A 223 -8.05 -4.69 21.07
N GLU A 224 -8.49 -4.25 22.24
CA GLU A 224 -8.72 -2.83 22.54
C GLU A 224 -7.42 -2.11 22.84
N GLY A 225 -7.41 -0.78 22.62
CA GLY A 225 -6.27 0.08 22.98
C GLY A 225 -5.09 0.08 22.03
N MET A 226 -5.11 -0.74 20.97
CA MET A 226 -4.01 -0.81 19.99
C MET A 226 -3.71 0.53 19.32
N VAL A 227 -4.74 1.18 18.82
CA VAL A 227 -4.61 2.45 18.07
C VAL A 227 -4.19 3.56 19.01
N GLU A 228 -4.75 3.61 20.21
CA GLU A 228 -4.38 4.55 21.26
C GLU A 228 -2.91 4.40 21.67
N MET A 229 -2.46 3.15 21.84
CA MET A 229 -1.05 2.89 22.15
C MET A 229 -0.13 3.29 20.99
N ALA A 230 -0.50 2.98 19.76
CA ALA A 230 0.26 3.38 18.57
C ALA A 230 0.37 4.92 18.49
N VAL A 231 -0.74 5.64 18.64
CA VAL A 231 -0.77 7.10 18.62
C VAL A 231 0.05 7.70 19.78
N ARG A 232 -0.08 7.16 21.00
CA ARG A 232 0.68 7.62 22.16
C ARG A 232 2.19 7.36 22.02
N THR A 233 2.58 6.23 21.41
CA THR A 233 3.98 5.79 21.37
C THR A 233 4.72 6.36 20.14
N LEU A 234 4.05 6.38 18.99
CA LEU A 234 4.64 6.78 17.70
C LEU A 234 4.30 8.21 17.30
N GLY A 235 3.24 8.77 17.89
CA GLY A 235 2.58 10.00 17.42
C GLY A 235 1.55 9.72 16.33
N ALA A 236 0.45 10.47 16.33
CA ALA A 236 -0.64 10.32 15.35
C ALA A 236 -0.16 10.48 13.90
N ASP A 237 0.90 11.24 13.66
CA ASP A 237 1.46 11.49 12.31
C ASP A 237 2.07 10.25 11.65
N ARG A 238 2.28 9.16 12.39
CA ARG A 238 2.89 7.92 11.91
C ARG A 238 1.92 6.76 11.84
N VAL A 239 0.66 6.93 12.23
CA VAL A 239 -0.37 5.88 12.20
C VAL A 239 -1.27 6.10 10.99
N LEU A 240 -1.54 5.03 10.23
CA LEU A 240 -2.31 5.06 8.98
C LEU A 240 -3.53 4.15 9.08
N PHE A 241 -4.69 4.67 8.70
CA PHE A 241 -5.89 3.84 8.57
C PHE A 241 -5.70 2.81 7.45
N ALA A 242 -5.95 1.54 7.77
CA ALA A 242 -5.82 0.43 6.85
C ALA A 242 -6.76 -0.71 7.20
N CYS A 243 -7.21 -1.45 6.17
CA CYS A 243 -8.19 -2.51 6.33
C CYS A 243 -7.68 -3.90 5.96
N ASP A 244 -6.78 -4.04 4.99
CA ASP A 244 -6.38 -5.32 4.41
C ASP A 244 -7.61 -6.21 4.10
N ASN A 245 -8.60 -5.62 3.42
CA ASN A 245 -9.91 -6.18 3.07
C ASN A 245 -10.84 -6.55 4.25
N SER A 246 -10.42 -6.31 5.51
CA SER A 246 -11.27 -6.47 6.70
C SER A 246 -11.96 -5.15 7.08
N LEU A 247 -12.70 -4.55 6.12
CA LEU A 247 -13.18 -3.17 6.21
C LEU A 247 -14.00 -2.89 7.48
N THR A 248 -14.97 -3.75 7.79
CA THR A 248 -15.86 -3.56 8.95
C THR A 248 -15.11 -3.60 10.28
N ALA A 249 -14.19 -4.56 10.45
CA ALA A 249 -13.38 -4.68 11.65
C ALA A 249 -12.44 -3.48 11.81
N SER A 250 -11.78 -3.06 10.74
CA SER A 250 -10.83 -1.95 10.77
C SER A 250 -11.51 -0.60 10.99
N VAL A 251 -12.66 -0.34 10.37
CA VAL A 251 -13.46 0.85 10.64
C VAL A 251 -13.97 0.84 12.08
N GLY A 252 -14.44 -0.32 12.58
CA GLY A 252 -14.83 -0.50 13.97
C GLY A 252 -13.70 -0.15 14.93
N ARG A 253 -12.50 -0.67 14.68
CA ARG A 253 -11.28 -0.41 15.47
C ARG A 253 -10.96 1.09 15.56
N ILE A 254 -11.00 1.81 14.45
CA ILE A 254 -10.73 3.26 14.44
C ILE A 254 -11.87 4.05 15.11
N ARG A 255 -13.13 3.65 14.91
CA ARG A 255 -14.28 4.36 15.50
C ARG A 255 -14.36 4.18 17.02
N SER A 256 -14.00 3.00 17.52
CA SER A 256 -13.96 2.73 18.96
C SER A 256 -12.76 3.35 19.68
N ALA A 257 -11.66 3.63 18.95
CA ALA A 257 -10.46 4.20 19.55
C ALA A 257 -10.70 5.60 20.13
N VAL A 258 -10.17 5.84 21.32
CA VAL A 258 -10.23 7.14 22.03
C VAL A 258 -9.13 8.04 21.50
N LEU A 259 -9.44 8.79 20.46
CA LEU A 259 -8.54 9.75 19.80
C LEU A 259 -9.14 11.15 19.81
N SER A 260 -8.28 12.18 19.83
CA SER A 260 -8.74 13.53 19.51
C SER A 260 -9.23 13.61 18.06
N ASP A 261 -10.16 14.53 17.76
CA ASP A 261 -10.64 14.72 16.39
C ASP A 261 -9.49 15.05 15.42
N ALA A 262 -8.50 15.83 15.87
CA ALA A 262 -7.32 16.18 15.10
C ALA A 262 -6.46 14.94 14.76
N ASP A 263 -6.25 14.05 15.72
CA ASP A 263 -5.49 12.81 15.50
C ASP A 263 -6.27 11.83 14.62
N ARG A 264 -7.58 11.73 14.80
CA ARG A 264 -8.46 10.92 13.96
C ARG A 264 -8.40 11.34 12.49
N VAL A 265 -8.43 12.66 12.20
CA VAL A 265 -8.29 13.20 10.83
C VAL A 265 -6.94 12.83 10.23
N LYS A 266 -5.85 12.92 11.02
CA LYS A 266 -4.52 12.51 10.57
C LYS A 266 -4.48 11.03 10.21
N VAL A 267 -4.95 10.16 11.10
CA VAL A 267 -4.93 8.70 10.93
C VAL A 267 -5.80 8.28 9.74
N MET A 268 -7.02 8.81 9.63
CA MET A 268 -7.99 8.38 8.62
C MET A 268 -7.59 8.73 7.18
N ALA A 269 -6.95 9.88 6.95
CA ALA A 269 -6.57 10.30 5.60
C ALA A 269 -5.33 11.21 5.55
N GLY A 270 -5.18 12.13 6.51
CA GLY A 270 -4.18 13.20 6.42
C GLY A 270 -2.74 12.69 6.25
N ASN A 271 -2.39 11.61 6.92
CA ASN A 271 -1.05 11.05 6.85
C ASN A 271 -0.74 10.42 5.49
N ILE A 272 -1.65 9.59 4.96
CA ILE A 272 -1.43 8.97 3.64
C ILE A 272 -1.48 10.02 2.53
N GLN A 273 -2.30 11.06 2.64
CA GLN A 273 -2.30 12.20 1.73
C GLN A 273 -0.95 12.93 1.74
N ARG A 274 -0.37 13.16 2.93
CA ARG A 274 0.95 13.77 3.08
C ARG A 274 2.06 12.92 2.47
N ILE A 275 1.99 11.58 2.60
CA ILE A 275 2.92 10.65 1.97
C ILE A 275 2.82 10.75 0.45
N MET A 276 1.62 10.66 -0.11
CA MET A 276 1.38 10.76 -1.56
C MET A 276 1.83 12.11 -2.14
N ALA A 277 1.68 13.20 -1.38
CA ALA A 277 2.08 14.53 -1.81
C ALA A 277 3.61 14.72 -1.96
N ARG A 278 4.42 13.81 -1.42
CA ARG A 278 5.89 13.85 -1.55
C ARG A 278 6.39 13.33 -2.89
N ARG A 279 5.58 12.57 -3.60
CA ARG A 279 5.96 11.98 -4.88
C ARG A 279 6.44 13.06 -5.86
N ARG A 280 7.56 12.80 -6.53
CA ARG A 280 7.99 13.60 -7.68
C ARG A 280 7.04 13.28 -8.86
N GLY A 281 6.47 14.32 -9.44
CA GLY A 281 5.67 14.21 -10.65
C GLY A 281 6.51 13.89 -11.87
#